data_40b4b5ab4e3e7f88b7cd810083c4d546
#
_entry.id   40b4b5ab4e3e7f88b7cd810083c4d546
#
_cell.length_a   1.000
_cell.length_b   1.000
_cell.length_c   1.000
_cell.angle_alpha   90.00
_cell.angle_beta   90.00
_cell.angle_gamma   90.00
#
_symmetry.space_group_name_H-M   'P 1'
#
loop_
_entity.id
_entity.type
_entity.pdbx_description
1 polymer ?
#
loop_
_entity_poly.entity_id
_entity_poly.type
_entity_poly.pdbx_seq_one_letter_code
_entity_poly.pdbx_strand_id
1 'polypeptide(L)'
;TKQEAAVMVARAAKLCGMDTELDTAAVRDVLAQFTDYVTTPEWAREGLAFCYQEGILDDSVMEIQGRTEILRCEIAQMLYNLLGSAKLL
;
A
#
# COMPACT_ATOMS: atom_id res chain seq x y z
N THR A 1 -4.06 -8.68 -8.12
CA THR A 1 -3.80 -9.02 -6.72
C THR A 1 -3.65 -7.76 -5.87
N LYS A 2 -3.75 -7.93 -4.57
CA LYS A 2 -3.63 -6.82 -3.62
C LYS A 2 -2.25 -6.14 -3.72
N GLN A 3 -1.19 -6.91 -3.87
CA GLN A 3 0.15 -6.33 -3.96
C GLN A 3 0.37 -5.57 -5.26
N GLU A 4 -0.20 -6.05 -6.36
CA GLU A 4 -0.16 -5.33 -7.64
C GLU A 4 -0.96 -4.03 -7.57
N ALA A 5 -2.14 -4.08 -6.96
CA ALA A 5 -2.97 -2.89 -6.77
C ALA A 5 -2.25 -1.84 -5.92
N ALA A 6 -1.56 -2.27 -4.86
CA ALA A 6 -0.80 -1.36 -4.00
C ALA A 6 0.32 -0.65 -4.77
N VAL A 7 1.03 -1.37 -5.65
CA VAL A 7 2.06 -0.77 -6.49
C VAL A 7 1.46 0.24 -7.46
N MET A 8 0.33 -0.09 -8.08
CA MET A 8 -0.36 0.81 -9.01
C MET A 8 -0.84 2.08 -8.29
N VAL A 9 -1.41 1.93 -7.10
CA VAL A 9 -1.87 3.08 -6.31
C VAL A 9 -0.70 3.97 -5.89
N ALA A 10 0.43 3.38 -5.50
CA ALA A 10 1.63 4.13 -5.15
C ALA A 10 2.16 4.94 -6.35
N ARG A 11 2.14 4.34 -7.54
CA ARG A 11 2.52 5.07 -8.76
C ARG A 11 1.58 6.23 -9.07
N ALA A 12 0.28 6.01 -8.89
CA ALA A 12 -0.71 7.09 -9.05
C ALA A 12 -0.49 8.21 -8.04
N ALA A 13 -0.16 7.86 -6.80
CA ALA A 13 0.14 8.84 -5.75
C ALA A 13 1.35 9.70 -6.14
N LYS A 14 2.37 9.10 -6.71
CA LYS A 14 3.55 9.83 -7.18
C LYS A 14 3.19 10.84 -8.26
N LEU A 15 2.30 10.46 -9.18
CA LEU A 15 1.81 11.37 -10.22
C LEU A 15 0.99 12.53 -9.64
N CYS A 16 0.38 12.32 -8.48
CA CYS A 16 -0.35 13.38 -7.77
C CYS A 16 0.57 14.28 -6.92
N GLY A 17 1.87 14.08 -7.00
CA GLY A 17 2.84 14.90 -6.27
C GLY A 17 3.15 14.43 -4.87
N MET A 18 2.66 13.27 -4.45
CA MET A 18 2.99 12.70 -3.13
C MET A 18 4.38 12.09 -3.14
N ASP A 19 5.06 12.16 -2.00
CA ASP A 19 6.33 11.47 -1.81
C ASP A 19 6.04 10.00 -1.47
N THR A 20 6.36 9.11 -2.40
CA THR A 20 6.16 7.68 -2.22
C THR A 20 7.46 6.94 -1.90
N GLU A 21 8.59 7.66 -1.83
CA GLU A 21 9.89 7.05 -1.59
C GLU A 21 10.06 6.75 -0.10
N LEU A 22 10.38 5.50 0.20
CA LEU A 22 10.66 5.04 1.55
C LEU A 22 11.99 4.28 1.51
N ASP A 23 12.86 4.52 2.47
CA ASP A 23 14.08 3.74 2.55
C ASP A 23 13.78 2.33 3.09
N THR A 24 14.79 1.45 3.02
CA THR A 24 14.62 0.05 3.43
C THR A 24 14.19 -0.07 4.90
N ALA A 25 14.72 0.77 5.77
CA ALA A 25 14.38 0.74 7.19
C ALA A 25 12.93 1.17 7.41
N ALA A 26 12.47 2.22 6.73
CA ALA A 26 11.08 2.68 6.85
C ALA A 26 10.10 1.63 6.33
N VAL A 27 10.41 0.99 5.20
CA VAL A 27 9.58 -0.10 4.64
C VAL A 27 9.48 -1.24 5.65
N ARG A 28 10.60 -1.65 6.22
CA ARG A 28 10.63 -2.73 7.22
C ARG A 28 9.83 -2.36 8.46
N ASP A 29 9.96 -1.12 8.95
CA ASP A 29 9.25 -0.68 10.15
C ASP A 29 7.74 -0.72 9.95
N VAL A 30 7.25 -0.36 8.76
CA VAL A 30 5.82 -0.42 8.47
C VAL A 30 5.34 -1.86 8.33
N LEU A 31 6.09 -2.70 7.60
CA LEU A 31 5.63 -4.05 7.23
C LEU A 31 5.94 -5.12 8.28
N ALA A 32 6.85 -4.86 9.21
CA ALA A 32 7.27 -5.85 10.19
C ALA A 32 6.15 -6.30 11.14
N GLN A 33 5.09 -5.50 11.26
CA GLN A 33 3.92 -5.86 12.07
C GLN A 33 3.10 -7.01 11.46
N PHE A 34 3.29 -7.29 10.18
CA PHE A 34 2.53 -8.32 9.47
C PHE A 34 3.27 -9.66 9.51
N THR A 35 2.53 -10.76 9.72
CA THR A 35 3.11 -12.09 9.86
C THR A 35 3.70 -12.61 8.56
N ASP A 36 3.21 -12.13 7.41
CA ASP A 36 3.64 -12.59 6.09
C ASP A 36 4.59 -11.60 5.38
N TYR A 37 5.21 -10.70 6.14
CA TYR A 37 6.15 -9.73 5.59
C TYR A 37 7.30 -10.40 4.84
N VAL A 38 7.89 -11.45 5.41
CA VAL A 38 9.07 -12.09 4.81
C VAL A 38 8.77 -12.78 3.48
N THR A 39 7.53 -13.18 3.24
CA THR A 39 7.11 -13.82 1.99
C THR A 39 6.63 -12.81 0.95
N THR A 40 6.53 -11.53 1.29
CA THR A 40 6.13 -10.48 0.36
C THR A 40 7.26 -10.18 -0.61
N PRO A 41 7.01 -10.18 -1.93
CA PRO A 41 8.05 -9.88 -2.91
C PRO A 41 8.62 -8.48 -2.70
N GLU A 42 9.93 -8.35 -2.93
CA GLU A 42 10.63 -7.09 -2.73
C GLU A 42 10.04 -5.94 -3.57
N TRP A 43 9.65 -6.25 -4.83
CA TRP A 43 9.08 -5.24 -5.72
C TRP A 43 7.76 -4.64 -5.20
N ALA A 44 7.06 -5.37 -4.34
CA ALA A 44 5.78 -4.92 -3.79
C ALA A 44 5.91 -4.23 -2.43
N ARG A 45 7.03 -4.36 -1.74
CA ARG A 45 7.18 -3.92 -0.35
C ARG A 45 7.04 -2.41 -0.20
N GLU A 46 7.67 -1.64 -1.05
CA GLU A 46 7.61 -0.18 -0.95
C GLU A 46 6.20 0.35 -1.19
N GLY A 47 5.53 -0.16 -2.22
CA GLY A 47 4.14 0.22 -2.52
C GLY A 47 3.19 -0.14 -1.40
N LEU A 48 3.32 -1.35 -0.85
CA LEU A 48 2.50 -1.78 0.28
C LEU A 48 2.76 -0.92 1.52
N ALA A 49 4.03 -0.66 1.83
CA ALA A 49 4.39 0.15 2.99
C ALA A 49 3.83 1.56 2.86
N PHE A 50 3.93 2.16 1.67
CA PHE A 50 3.33 3.47 1.41
C PHE A 50 1.83 3.46 1.64
N CYS A 51 1.12 2.46 1.09
CA CYS A 51 -0.32 2.36 1.23
C CYS A 51 -0.76 2.22 2.68
N TYR A 52 -0.06 1.41 3.48
CA TYR A 52 -0.36 1.25 4.90
C TYR A 52 -0.04 2.52 5.69
N GLN A 53 1.09 3.15 5.40
CA GLN A 53 1.52 4.37 6.11
C GLN A 53 0.53 5.52 5.88
N GLU A 54 0.00 5.65 4.67
CA GLU A 54 -0.93 6.72 4.31
C GLU A 54 -2.39 6.37 4.62
N GLY A 55 -2.66 5.20 5.20
CA GLY A 55 -4.02 4.77 5.51
C GLY A 55 -4.85 4.40 4.29
N ILE A 56 -4.20 4.18 3.14
CA ILE A 56 -4.87 3.73 1.91
C ILE A 56 -5.34 2.28 2.06
N LEU A 57 -4.53 1.47 2.74
CA LEU A 57 -4.89 0.11 3.13
C LEU A 57 -5.12 0.06 4.64
N ASP A 58 -6.06 -0.77 5.06
CA ASP A 58 -6.38 -0.99 6.47
C ASP A 58 -5.34 -1.93 7.08
N ASP A 59 -4.66 -1.49 8.13
CA ASP A 59 -3.65 -2.27 8.82
C ASP A 59 -4.16 -2.97 10.09
N SER A 60 -5.47 -3.06 10.26
CA SER A 60 -6.08 -3.72 11.42
C SER A 60 -5.95 -5.23 11.39
N VAL A 61 -5.59 -5.82 10.25
CA VAL A 61 -5.36 -7.26 10.09
C VAL A 61 -3.89 -7.57 10.27
N MET A 62 -3.58 -8.82 10.67
CA MET A 62 -2.21 -9.24 10.97
C MET A 62 -1.44 -9.72 9.74
N GLU A 63 -2.10 -9.82 8.58
CA GLU A 63 -1.50 -10.34 7.36
C GLU A 63 -1.69 -9.35 6.21
N ILE A 64 -0.67 -9.26 5.35
CA ILE A 64 -0.73 -8.42 4.15
C ILE A 64 -1.66 -9.06 3.12
N GLN A 65 -1.56 -10.38 2.96
CA GLN A 65 -2.32 -11.14 1.97
C GLN A 65 -2.15 -10.59 0.55
N GLY A 66 -0.91 -10.26 0.21
CA GLY A 66 -0.59 -9.55 -1.04
C GLY A 66 -0.98 -10.29 -2.31
N ARG A 67 -1.07 -11.63 -2.27
CA ARG A 67 -1.41 -12.46 -3.42
C ARG A 67 -2.90 -12.69 -3.60
N THR A 68 -3.74 -12.24 -2.66
CA THR A 68 -5.18 -12.42 -2.79
C THR A 68 -5.74 -11.56 -3.91
N GLU A 69 -6.79 -12.07 -4.55
CA GLU A 69 -7.53 -11.29 -5.52
C GLU A 69 -8.20 -10.11 -4.82
N ILE A 70 -8.14 -8.95 -5.48
CA ILE A 70 -8.75 -7.75 -4.94
C ILE A 70 -10.06 -7.47 -5.67
N LEU A 71 -11.09 -7.15 -4.91
CA LEU A 71 -12.40 -6.84 -5.46
C LEU A 71 -12.44 -5.39 -5.93
N ARG A 72 -13.35 -5.10 -6.88
CA ARG A 72 -13.52 -3.73 -7.41
C ARG A 72 -13.84 -2.73 -6.32
N CYS A 73 -14.66 -3.12 -5.35
CA CYS A 73 -15.00 -2.23 -4.24
C CYS A 73 -13.78 -1.90 -3.37
N GLU A 74 -12.85 -2.84 -3.23
CA GLU A 74 -11.61 -2.61 -2.49
C GLU A 74 -10.69 -1.65 -3.25
N ILE A 75 -10.57 -1.82 -4.57
CA ILE A 75 -9.80 -0.89 -5.41
C ILE A 75 -10.41 0.50 -5.35
N ALA A 76 -11.73 0.61 -5.46
CA ALA A 76 -12.43 1.89 -5.36
C ALA A 76 -12.17 2.57 -4.02
N GLN A 77 -12.18 1.79 -2.92
CA GLN A 77 -11.88 2.32 -1.60
C GLN A 77 -10.44 2.82 -1.49
N MET A 78 -9.49 2.07 -2.07
CA MET A 78 -8.09 2.49 -2.09
C MET A 78 -7.92 3.81 -2.84
N LEU A 79 -8.56 3.95 -4.00
CA LEU A 79 -8.49 5.18 -4.80
C LEU A 79 -9.14 6.35 -4.05
N TYR A 80 -10.28 6.14 -3.40
CA TYR A 80 -10.93 7.15 -2.58
C TYR A 80 -10.00 7.60 -1.45
N ASN A 81 -9.38 6.65 -0.76
CA ASN A 81 -8.45 6.94 0.33
C ASN A 81 -7.22 7.71 -0.17
N LEU A 82 -6.72 7.34 -1.37
CA LEU A 82 -5.62 8.04 -2.01
C LEU A 82 -5.97 9.51 -2.26
N LEU A 83 -7.15 9.77 -2.83
CA LEU A 83 -7.60 11.14 -3.11
C LEU A 83 -7.70 11.96 -1.83
N GLY A 84 -8.17 11.36 -0.75
CA GLY A 84 -8.20 12.01 0.56
C GLY A 84 -6.81 12.35 1.07
N SER A 85 -5.87 11.39 0.99
CA SER A 85 -4.48 11.61 1.42
C SER A 85 -3.77 12.65 0.57
N ALA A 86 -4.06 12.68 -0.72
CA ALA A 86 -3.50 13.67 -1.65
C ALA A 86 -4.19 15.03 -1.57
N LYS A 87 -5.25 15.14 -0.76
CA LYS A 87 -6.05 16.35 -0.55
C LYS A 87 -6.72 16.85 -1.85
N LEU A 88 -7.17 15.90 -2.66
CA LEU A 88 -7.88 16.19 -3.91
C LEU A 88 -9.40 16.08 -3.76
N LEU A 89 -9.86 15.70 -2.58
CA LEU A 89 -11.29 15.66 -2.24
C LEU A 89 -11.70 16.92 -1.53
#